data_8751ea3e62fe329e5bc0a1cc00caa8b9
#
_entry.id   8751ea3e62fe329e5bc0a1cc00caa8b9
#
_cell.length_a   1.000
_cell.length_b   1.000
_cell.length_c   1.000
_cell.angle_alpha   90.00
_cell.angle_beta   90.00
_cell.angle_gamma   90.00
#
_symmetry.space_group_name_H-M   'P 1'
#
loop_
_entity.id
_entity.type
_entity.pdbx_description
1 polymer ?
#
loop_
_entity_poly.entity_id
_entity_poly.type
_entity_poly.pdbx_seq_one_letter_code
_entity_poly.pdbx_strand_id
1 'polypeptide(L)'
;MAMKCPGCGAPMRLEAEKACLFCDYCGTIYYPDRNADGVRILGQASPYSCPVCATPLQQGALDEHPLAYCERCRGMLVEMPVFVDLIDVMRSRRAGPAATPHAGDPRDLNRKLACPGCHRPMNTHFYAGPGNIVIDDCSRCGWNWLDYGEITRIIAAPDRSYDEATTTF
;
A
#
# COMPACT_ATOMS: atom_id res chain seq x y z
N MET A 1 17.55 -13.31 -3.83
CA MET A 1 17.95 -13.97 -5.10
C MET A 1 17.25 -13.26 -6.23
N ALA A 2 17.96 -12.88 -7.30
CA ALA A 2 17.29 -12.31 -8.47
C ALA A 2 16.43 -13.38 -9.16
N MET A 3 15.22 -13.02 -9.58
CA MET A 3 14.35 -13.91 -10.33
C MET A 3 14.96 -14.22 -11.70
N LYS A 4 14.85 -15.47 -12.14
CA LYS A 4 15.31 -15.90 -13.47
C LYS A 4 14.24 -15.68 -14.52
N CYS A 5 14.66 -15.23 -15.69
CA CYS A 5 13.75 -15.03 -16.82
C CYS A 5 13.12 -16.35 -17.26
N PRO A 6 11.79 -16.43 -17.36
CA PRO A 6 11.12 -17.66 -17.83
C PRO A 6 11.43 -17.99 -19.30
N GLY A 7 11.86 -17.01 -20.08
CA GLY A 7 12.18 -17.23 -21.51
C GLY A 7 13.61 -17.71 -21.77
N CYS A 8 14.62 -17.16 -21.06
CA CYS A 8 16.03 -17.46 -21.36
C CYS A 8 16.87 -17.84 -20.15
N GLY A 9 16.31 -17.84 -18.93
CA GLY A 9 17.02 -18.18 -17.69
C GLY A 9 17.98 -17.12 -17.15
N ALA A 10 18.18 -16.00 -17.84
CA ALA A 10 19.02 -14.90 -17.37
C ALA A 10 18.40 -14.18 -16.14
N PRO A 11 19.22 -13.51 -15.29
CA PRO A 11 18.68 -12.72 -14.20
C PRO A 11 17.82 -11.57 -14.75
N MET A 12 16.70 -11.29 -14.07
CA MET A 12 15.84 -10.17 -14.39
C MET A 12 16.10 -9.01 -13.44
N ARG A 13 16.00 -7.79 -13.97
CA ARG A 13 16.04 -6.57 -13.15
C ARG A 13 14.63 -6.03 -12.89
N LEU A 14 14.49 -5.34 -11.78
CA LEU A 14 13.26 -4.68 -11.42
C LEU A 14 13.12 -3.35 -12.18
N GLU A 15 11.98 -3.17 -12.83
CA GLU A 15 11.47 -1.90 -13.34
C GLU A 15 10.44 -1.36 -12.34
N ALA A 16 10.91 -0.62 -11.33
CA ALA A 16 10.06 -0.20 -10.22
C ALA A 16 8.87 0.67 -10.68
N GLU A 17 9.09 1.57 -11.64
CA GLU A 17 8.04 2.45 -12.18
C GLU A 17 6.93 1.68 -12.91
N LYS A 18 7.25 0.53 -13.48
CA LYS A 18 6.30 -0.33 -14.21
C LYS A 18 5.81 -1.51 -13.38
N ALA A 19 6.29 -1.64 -12.15
CA ALA A 19 5.97 -2.75 -11.25
C ALA A 19 6.13 -4.14 -11.92
N CYS A 20 7.20 -4.31 -12.72
CA CYS A 20 7.49 -5.53 -13.46
C CYS A 20 8.97 -5.89 -13.39
N LEU A 21 9.28 -7.10 -13.83
CA LEU A 21 10.64 -7.57 -14.02
C LEU A 21 10.97 -7.57 -15.52
N PHE A 22 12.14 -7.06 -15.87
CA PHE A 22 12.62 -6.97 -17.24
C PHE A 22 13.89 -7.79 -17.44
N CYS A 23 13.94 -8.52 -18.53
CA CYS A 23 15.12 -9.26 -18.92
C CYS A 23 15.94 -8.49 -19.96
N ASP A 24 17.11 -7.96 -19.58
CA ASP A 24 17.99 -7.23 -20.48
C ASP A 24 18.57 -8.11 -21.58
N TYR A 25 18.48 -9.44 -21.45
CA TYR A 25 19.05 -10.39 -22.41
C TYR A 25 18.12 -10.71 -23.57
N CYS A 26 16.83 -10.93 -23.31
CA CYS A 26 15.87 -11.32 -24.35
C CYS A 26 14.68 -10.36 -24.48
N GLY A 27 14.64 -9.28 -23.70
CA GLY A 27 13.57 -8.30 -23.74
C GLY A 27 12.25 -8.75 -23.09
N THR A 28 12.20 -9.94 -22.46
CA THR A 28 10.98 -10.41 -21.81
C THR A 28 10.60 -9.52 -20.64
N ILE A 29 9.33 -9.08 -20.61
CA ILE A 29 8.70 -8.44 -19.46
C ILE A 29 7.91 -9.51 -18.71
N TYR A 30 8.06 -9.56 -17.39
CA TYR A 30 7.38 -10.52 -16.54
C TYR A 30 6.67 -9.83 -15.39
N TYR A 31 5.40 -10.13 -15.23
CA TYR A 31 4.58 -9.70 -14.12
C TYR A 31 4.33 -10.90 -13.21
N PRO A 32 4.87 -10.93 -11.98
CA PRO A 32 4.58 -12.01 -11.03
C PRO A 32 3.08 -12.12 -10.75
N ASP A 33 2.64 -13.31 -10.39
CA ASP A 33 1.26 -13.54 -9.97
C ASP A 33 0.91 -12.73 -8.73
N ARG A 34 -0.35 -12.36 -8.61
CA ARG A 34 -0.88 -11.66 -7.44
C ARG A 34 -1.06 -12.66 -6.30
N ASN A 35 -0.64 -12.28 -5.11
CA ASN A 35 -0.94 -13.04 -3.90
C ASN A 35 -2.41 -12.87 -3.48
N ALA A 36 -2.81 -13.46 -2.34
CA ALA A 36 -4.17 -13.37 -1.81
C ALA A 36 -4.63 -11.93 -1.47
N ASP A 37 -3.70 -10.98 -1.35
CA ASP A 37 -3.97 -9.56 -1.11
C ASP A 37 -3.98 -8.73 -2.40
N GLY A 38 -3.83 -9.39 -3.54
CA GLY A 38 -3.72 -8.73 -4.84
C GLY A 38 -2.34 -8.14 -5.13
N VAL A 39 -1.37 -8.30 -4.22
CA VAL A 39 -0.01 -7.75 -4.35
C VAL A 39 0.86 -8.69 -5.18
N ARG A 40 1.58 -8.14 -6.14
CA ARG A 40 2.66 -8.82 -6.86
C ARG A 40 3.97 -8.61 -6.11
N ILE A 41 4.61 -9.69 -5.68
CA ILE A 41 5.92 -9.64 -5.06
C ILE A 41 6.99 -9.66 -6.15
N LEU A 42 7.84 -8.63 -6.18
CA LEU A 42 8.80 -8.42 -7.27
C LEU A 42 10.17 -9.11 -7.02
N GLY A 43 10.25 -9.93 -5.97
CA GLY A 43 11.41 -10.78 -5.70
C GLY A 43 12.67 -10.05 -5.24
N GLN A 44 12.55 -8.79 -4.81
CA GLN A 44 13.63 -7.98 -4.25
C GLN A 44 13.23 -7.46 -2.86
N ALA A 45 14.19 -7.51 -1.93
CA ALA A 45 13.99 -6.93 -0.61
C ALA A 45 13.93 -5.39 -0.72
N SER A 46 13.00 -4.81 0.01
CA SER A 46 12.98 -3.37 0.24
C SER A 46 14.11 -2.98 1.21
N PRO A 47 14.64 -1.76 1.17
CA PRO A 47 15.58 -1.27 2.17
C PRO A 47 14.93 -1.07 3.56
N TYR A 48 13.63 -1.22 3.67
CA TYR A 48 12.87 -0.99 4.88
C TYR A 48 12.48 -2.28 5.59
N SER A 49 12.38 -2.20 6.92
CA SER A 49 11.84 -3.27 7.76
C SER A 49 10.40 -2.94 8.18
N CYS A 50 9.60 -3.98 8.37
CA CYS A 50 8.23 -3.84 8.84
C CYS A 50 8.19 -3.17 10.23
N PRO A 51 7.43 -2.08 10.43
CA PRO A 51 7.34 -1.41 11.72
C PRO A 51 6.62 -2.22 12.80
N VAL A 52 5.90 -3.27 12.40
CA VAL A 52 5.16 -4.17 13.30
C VAL A 52 5.95 -5.44 13.63
N CYS A 53 6.54 -6.07 12.62
CA CYS A 53 7.17 -7.40 12.75
C CYS A 53 8.70 -7.33 12.80
N ALA A 54 9.31 -6.20 12.49
CA ALA A 54 10.75 -6.00 12.31
C ALA A 54 11.40 -6.92 11.24
N THR A 55 10.59 -7.58 10.39
CA THR A 55 11.07 -8.38 9.26
C THR A 55 11.33 -7.51 8.04
N PRO A 56 12.28 -7.85 7.15
CA PRO A 56 12.47 -7.13 5.89
C PRO A 56 11.18 -7.09 5.07
N LEU A 57 10.86 -5.93 4.52
CA LEU A 57 9.77 -5.79 3.56
C LEU A 57 10.22 -6.26 2.18
N GLN A 58 9.28 -6.74 1.37
CA GLN A 58 9.50 -7.09 -0.03
C GLN A 58 9.01 -5.96 -0.93
N GLN A 59 9.75 -5.65 -1.99
CA GLN A 59 9.22 -4.78 -3.03
C GLN A 59 8.07 -5.47 -3.73
N GLY A 60 6.99 -4.75 -3.91
CA GLY A 60 5.76 -5.26 -4.50
C GLY A 60 4.99 -4.18 -5.21
N ALA A 61 3.88 -4.58 -5.82
CA ALA A 61 2.94 -3.67 -6.43
C ALA A 61 1.50 -4.13 -6.21
N LEU A 62 0.62 -3.20 -5.93
CA LEU A 62 -0.82 -3.39 -5.89
C LEU A 62 -1.43 -2.56 -7.01
N ASP A 63 -2.14 -3.21 -7.93
CA ASP A 63 -2.73 -2.58 -9.11
C ASP A 63 -1.74 -1.65 -9.86
N GLU A 64 -0.51 -2.14 -10.06
CA GLU A 64 0.62 -1.43 -10.72
C GLU A 64 1.25 -0.29 -9.90
N HIS A 65 0.73 0.00 -8.70
CA HIS A 65 1.30 1.00 -7.80
C HIS A 65 2.38 0.36 -6.90
N PRO A 66 3.60 0.92 -6.89
CA PRO A 66 4.70 0.36 -6.12
C PRO A 66 4.47 0.53 -4.62
N LEU A 67 4.86 -0.49 -3.86
CA LEU A 67 4.80 -0.50 -2.40
C LEU A 67 5.85 -1.45 -1.82
N ALA A 68 6.04 -1.40 -0.50
CA ALA A 68 6.77 -2.44 0.21
C ALA A 68 5.80 -3.24 1.09
N TYR A 69 5.86 -4.57 0.97
CA TYR A 69 4.90 -5.50 1.55
C TYR A 69 5.54 -6.37 2.61
N CYS A 70 4.86 -6.60 3.70
CA CYS A 70 5.25 -7.53 4.74
C CYS A 70 4.56 -8.88 4.56
N GLU A 71 5.31 -9.91 4.19
CA GLU A 71 4.74 -11.26 4.03
C GLU A 71 4.26 -11.88 5.36
N ARG A 72 4.72 -11.37 6.52
CA ARG A 72 4.37 -11.90 7.83
C ARG A 72 3.05 -11.34 8.37
N CYS A 73 2.90 -10.02 8.45
CA CYS A 73 1.68 -9.37 8.96
C CYS A 73 0.77 -8.85 7.85
N ARG A 74 1.21 -8.95 6.58
CA ARG A 74 0.48 -8.52 5.39
C ARG A 74 0.21 -7.00 5.35
N GLY A 75 0.97 -6.23 6.14
CA GLY A 75 0.94 -4.77 6.09
C GLY A 75 1.72 -4.22 4.90
N MET A 76 1.43 -2.98 4.53
CA MET A 76 1.96 -2.30 3.35
C MET A 76 2.54 -0.94 3.71
N LEU A 77 3.73 -0.64 3.22
CA LEU A 77 4.34 0.69 3.29
C LEU A 77 4.22 1.33 1.91
N VAL A 78 3.52 2.45 1.82
CA VAL A 78 3.19 3.12 0.55
C VAL A 78 3.55 4.60 0.63
N GLU A 79 4.17 5.15 -0.41
CA GLU A 79 4.40 6.59 -0.49
C GLU A 79 3.08 7.37 -0.63
N MET A 80 2.99 8.54 -0.01
CA MET A 80 1.76 9.34 0.03
C MET A 80 1.16 9.63 -1.36
N PRO A 81 1.91 10.08 -2.38
CA PRO A 81 1.34 10.29 -3.71
C PRO A 81 0.82 9.00 -4.35
N VAL A 82 1.56 7.91 -4.18
CA VAL A 82 1.19 6.58 -4.69
C VAL A 82 -0.08 6.07 -4.00
N PHE A 83 -0.20 6.30 -2.68
CA PHE A 83 -1.36 5.92 -1.91
C PHE A 83 -2.64 6.64 -2.37
N VAL A 84 -2.55 7.94 -2.63
CA VAL A 84 -3.70 8.73 -3.13
C VAL A 84 -4.16 8.21 -4.48
N ASP A 85 -3.23 8.05 -5.43
CA ASP A 85 -3.54 7.57 -6.78
C ASP A 85 -4.10 6.14 -6.76
N LEU A 86 -3.50 5.25 -5.97
CA LEU A 86 -3.98 3.88 -5.78
C LEU A 86 -5.44 3.83 -5.30
N ILE A 87 -5.79 4.66 -4.30
CA ILE A 87 -7.17 4.71 -3.79
C ILE A 87 -8.13 5.21 -4.85
N ASP A 88 -7.79 6.27 -5.57
CA ASP A 88 -8.63 6.85 -6.60
C ASP A 88 -8.88 5.86 -7.74
N VAL A 89 -7.83 5.19 -8.21
CA VAL A 89 -7.93 4.16 -9.24
C VAL A 89 -8.77 2.97 -8.78
N MET A 90 -8.52 2.44 -7.59
CA MET A 90 -9.24 1.27 -7.10
C MET A 90 -10.71 1.58 -6.77
N ARG A 91 -11.01 2.79 -6.26
CA ARG A 91 -12.40 3.24 -6.04
C ARG A 91 -13.15 3.42 -7.36
N SER A 92 -12.53 3.97 -8.39
CA SER A 92 -13.15 4.12 -9.70
C SER A 92 -13.55 2.79 -10.35
N ARG A 93 -12.87 1.71 -9.98
CA ARG A 93 -13.15 0.33 -10.47
C ARG A 93 -14.04 -0.47 -9.54
N ARG A 94 -14.44 0.08 -8.39
CA ARG A 94 -15.29 -0.60 -7.42
C ARG A 94 -16.65 -0.94 -8.03
N ALA A 95 -17.00 -2.22 -8.03
CA ALA A 95 -18.32 -2.68 -8.40
C ALA A 95 -19.24 -2.70 -7.16
N GLY A 96 -20.41 -2.09 -7.27
CA GLY A 96 -21.41 -2.10 -6.22
C GLY A 96 -21.38 -0.90 -5.26
N PRO A 97 -22.30 -0.85 -4.30
CA PRO A 97 -22.45 0.26 -3.35
C PRO A 97 -21.25 0.31 -2.39
N ALA A 98 -20.99 1.49 -1.85
CA ALA A 98 -20.04 1.66 -0.77
C ALA A 98 -20.47 0.88 0.49
N ALA A 99 -19.47 0.37 1.22
CA ALA A 99 -19.71 -0.30 2.48
C ALA A 99 -20.21 0.68 3.55
N THR A 100 -21.06 0.21 4.45
CA THR A 100 -21.48 1.00 5.62
C THR A 100 -20.27 1.24 6.52
N PRO A 101 -19.99 2.49 6.91
CA PRO A 101 -18.91 2.79 7.84
C PRO A 101 -19.13 2.09 9.18
N HIS A 102 -18.04 1.52 9.72
CA HIS A 102 -18.04 0.96 11.07
C HIS A 102 -17.48 1.98 12.06
N ALA A 103 -17.88 1.88 13.32
CA ALA A 103 -17.25 2.66 14.38
C ALA A 103 -15.76 2.28 14.47
N GLY A 104 -14.89 3.28 14.46
CA GLY A 104 -13.45 3.06 14.70
C GLY A 104 -13.21 2.62 16.15
N ASP A 105 -12.22 1.77 16.38
CA ASP A 105 -11.78 1.44 17.75
C ASP A 105 -10.79 2.53 18.23
N PRO A 106 -11.12 3.29 19.28
CA PRO A 106 -10.20 4.28 19.81
C PRO A 106 -8.85 3.71 20.28
N ARG A 107 -8.77 2.41 20.56
CA ARG A 107 -7.53 1.73 20.94
C ARG A 107 -6.51 1.71 19.83
N ASP A 108 -6.95 1.69 18.56
CA ASP A 108 -6.08 1.72 17.40
C ASP A 108 -5.29 3.03 17.33
N LEU A 109 -5.84 4.14 17.86
CA LEU A 109 -5.14 5.44 17.94
C LEU A 109 -4.01 5.47 18.97
N ASN A 110 -3.98 4.53 19.91
CA ASN A 110 -2.96 4.48 20.98
C ASN A 110 -1.67 3.78 20.52
N ARG A 111 -1.69 3.10 19.39
CA ARG A 111 -0.52 2.45 18.83
C ARG A 111 0.51 3.49 18.39
N LYS A 112 1.79 3.20 18.63
CA LYS A 112 2.90 4.03 18.17
C LYS A 112 3.86 3.17 17.37
N LEU A 113 3.90 3.39 16.06
CA LEU A 113 4.86 2.75 15.16
C LEU A 113 6.05 3.69 14.90
N ALA A 114 7.21 3.11 14.70
CA ALA A 114 8.38 3.85 14.24
C ALA A 114 8.41 3.82 12.70
N CYS A 115 8.62 4.97 12.08
CA CYS A 115 8.75 5.07 10.64
C CYS A 115 9.94 4.22 10.14
N PRO A 116 9.75 3.31 9.18
CA PRO A 116 10.84 2.49 8.65
C PRO A 116 11.99 3.29 8.01
N GLY A 117 11.70 4.52 7.56
CA GLY A 117 12.71 5.36 6.90
C GLY A 117 13.51 6.24 7.85
N CYS A 118 12.88 6.88 8.85
CA CYS A 118 13.55 7.83 9.74
C CYS A 118 13.55 7.42 11.22
N HIS A 119 12.95 6.31 11.57
CA HIS A 119 12.83 5.74 12.92
C HIS A 119 12.12 6.63 13.95
N ARG A 120 11.50 7.74 13.51
CA ARG A 120 10.68 8.60 14.37
C ARG A 120 9.27 8.01 14.52
N PRO A 121 8.57 8.32 15.61
CA PRO A 121 7.17 7.94 15.74
C PRO A 121 6.34 8.43 14.54
N MET A 122 5.52 7.56 14.00
CA MET A 122 4.53 7.90 12.98
C MET A 122 3.31 8.56 13.65
N ASN A 123 2.58 9.36 12.87
CA ASN A 123 1.30 9.92 13.29
C ASN A 123 0.23 8.86 13.06
N THR A 124 -0.51 8.54 14.11
CA THR A 124 -1.62 7.60 14.06
C THR A 124 -2.91 8.37 14.11
N HIS A 125 -3.74 8.28 13.08
CA HIS A 125 -4.97 9.07 12.97
C HIS A 125 -6.02 8.36 12.10
N PHE A 126 -7.27 8.83 12.19
CA PHE A 126 -8.29 8.36 11.25
C PHE A 126 -7.99 8.85 9.84
N TYR A 127 -8.02 7.94 8.90
CA TYR A 127 -7.99 8.30 7.49
C TYR A 127 -9.15 9.23 7.17
N ALA A 128 -8.85 10.33 6.51
CA ALA A 128 -9.84 11.37 6.19
C ALA A 128 -10.89 10.84 5.21
N GLY A 129 -11.94 10.25 5.77
CA GLY A 129 -13.07 9.68 5.04
C GLY A 129 -14.02 8.99 6.01
N PRO A 130 -15.23 8.67 5.57
CA PRO A 130 -16.29 8.15 6.43
C PRO A 130 -16.07 6.70 6.90
N GLY A 131 -14.96 6.06 6.54
CA GLY A 131 -14.67 4.67 6.88
C GLY A 131 -14.19 4.40 8.30
N ASN A 132 -13.85 5.44 9.09
CA ASN A 132 -13.28 5.33 10.44
C ASN A 132 -12.07 4.37 10.52
N ILE A 133 -11.22 4.37 9.48
CA ILE A 133 -10.05 3.51 9.38
C ILE A 133 -8.86 4.30 9.91
N VAL A 134 -8.12 3.69 10.85
CA VAL A 134 -6.91 4.29 11.40
C VAL A 134 -5.73 3.91 10.51
N ILE A 135 -4.90 4.90 10.17
CA ILE A 135 -3.64 4.69 9.44
C ILE A 135 -2.49 5.35 10.19
N ASP A 136 -1.30 4.93 9.87
CA ASP A 136 -0.07 5.54 10.39
C ASP A 136 0.68 6.23 9.25
N ASP A 137 1.02 7.52 9.40
CA ASP A 137 1.79 8.26 8.42
C ASP A 137 3.08 8.86 9.00
N CYS A 138 4.05 9.06 8.15
CA CYS A 138 5.23 9.84 8.44
C CYS A 138 5.31 11.02 7.48
N SER A 139 4.88 12.19 7.91
CA SER A 139 4.90 13.42 7.12
C SER A 139 6.31 13.84 6.70
N ARG A 140 7.35 13.44 7.46
CA ARG A 140 8.74 13.73 7.12
C ARG A 140 9.25 12.91 5.93
N CYS A 141 8.90 11.62 5.87
CA CYS A 141 9.34 10.71 4.82
C CYS A 141 8.31 10.52 3.71
N GLY A 142 7.08 11.00 3.92
CA GLY A 142 5.99 10.80 2.97
C GLY A 142 5.46 9.37 2.91
N TRP A 143 5.64 8.57 3.98
CA TRP A 143 5.20 7.18 4.03
C TRP A 143 3.89 7.02 4.78
N ASN A 144 3.01 6.17 4.25
CA ASN A 144 1.86 5.59 4.95
C ASN A 144 2.15 4.13 5.26
N TRP A 145 1.83 3.70 6.47
CA TRP A 145 1.75 2.30 6.84
C TRP A 145 0.29 1.90 6.93
N LEU A 146 -0.04 0.82 6.25
CA LEU A 146 -1.37 0.22 6.23
C LEU A 146 -1.27 -1.19 6.80
N ASP A 147 -2.06 -1.48 7.81
CA ASP A 147 -2.20 -2.83 8.31
C ASP A 147 -3.04 -3.70 7.37
N TYR A 148 -2.99 -4.99 7.60
CA TYR A 148 -3.77 -5.95 6.83
C TYR A 148 -5.25 -5.57 6.77
N GLY A 149 -5.77 -5.48 5.55
CA GLY A 149 -7.17 -5.20 5.27
C GLY A 149 -7.54 -3.71 5.31
N GLU A 150 -6.68 -2.80 5.72
CA GLU A 150 -7.00 -1.36 5.76
C GLU A 150 -7.23 -0.78 4.37
N ILE A 151 -6.37 -1.10 3.41
CA ILE A 151 -6.57 -0.64 2.02
C ILE A 151 -7.92 -1.10 1.46
N THR A 152 -8.31 -2.33 1.71
CA THR A 152 -9.60 -2.87 1.26
C THR A 152 -10.77 -2.14 1.91
N ARG A 153 -10.67 -1.83 3.21
CA ARG A 153 -11.69 -1.05 3.93
C ARG A 153 -11.77 0.39 3.43
N ILE A 154 -10.62 1.02 3.15
CA ILE A 154 -10.55 2.38 2.58
C ILE A 154 -11.23 2.43 1.20
N ILE A 155 -10.96 1.44 0.34
CA ILE A 155 -11.56 1.36 -0.99
C ILE A 155 -13.07 1.12 -0.90
N ALA A 156 -13.51 0.28 0.03
CA ALA A 156 -14.92 -0.04 0.22
C ALA A 156 -15.72 1.10 0.88
N ALA A 157 -15.06 2.00 1.60
CA ALA A 157 -15.72 3.13 2.26
C ALA A 157 -16.38 4.09 1.25
N PRO A 158 -17.42 4.83 1.65
CA PRO A 158 -18.01 5.87 0.82
C PRO A 158 -16.98 6.91 0.41
N ASP A 159 -17.17 7.50 -0.76
CA ASP A 159 -16.40 8.67 -1.17
C ASP A 159 -16.74 9.84 -0.24
N ARG A 160 -15.79 10.77 -0.04
CA ARG A 160 -16.12 12.02 0.60
C ARG A 160 -17.15 12.74 -0.28
N SER A 161 -18.41 12.77 0.16
CA SER A 161 -19.30 13.81 -0.29
C SER A 161 -18.78 15.11 0.34
N TYR A 162 -18.26 16.00 -0.46
CA TYR A 162 -18.27 17.42 -0.11
C TYR A 162 -19.74 17.83 -0.18
N ASP A 163 -20.49 17.57 0.88
CA ASP A 163 -21.69 18.32 1.11
C ASP A 163 -21.22 19.76 1.26
N GLU A 164 -21.47 20.55 0.24
CA GLU A 164 -21.48 21.99 0.36
C GLU A 164 -22.41 22.30 1.54
N ALA A 165 -21.80 22.45 2.72
CA ALA A 165 -22.49 22.96 3.87
C ALA A 165 -23.02 24.33 3.42
N THR A 166 -24.29 24.37 3.10
CA THR A 166 -25.06 25.56 2.87
C THR A 166 -24.79 26.50 4.03
N THR A 167 -23.87 27.45 3.83
CA THR A 167 -23.70 28.56 4.73
C THR A 167 -24.95 29.40 4.60
N THR A 168 -25.93 29.11 5.42
CA THR A 168 -27.07 30.00 5.64
C THR A 168 -26.62 30.98 6.71
N PHE A 169 -26.39 32.21 6.32
CA PHE A 169 -26.22 33.36 7.20
C PHE A 169 -27.57 33.73 7.83
#